data_cc491bcecd9447b9cff1fe9e8c97ff80
#
_entry.id   cc491bcecd9447b9cff1fe9e8c97ff80
#
_cell.length_a   1.000
_cell.length_b   1.000
_cell.length_c   1.000
_cell.angle_alpha   90.00
_cell.angle_beta   90.00
_cell.angle_gamma   90.00
#
_symmetry.space_group_name_H-M   'P 1'
#
loop_
_entity.id
_entity.type
_entity.pdbx_description
1 polymer ?
#
loop_
_entity_poly.entity_id
_entity_poly.type
_entity_poly.pdbx_seq_one_letter_code
_entity_poly.pdbx_strand_id
1 'polypeptide(L)'
;MIPSFPYAVPDYWQATGETIERAADLLRYPLIHFDWMNRDPDAPTWPRWLATARSIDPDLIPHKAWDLSFREELHAIDAVVAGQGIAICSDVVVGRELENGSLVKAHQLSLPGYSFYIVWMPHSPRSAVIESFLAWMRTVA
;
A
#
# COMPACT_ATOMS: atom_id res chain seq x y z
N MET A 1 9.35 7.33 -7.22
CA MET A 1 9.01 6.08 -6.50
C MET A 1 7.87 6.38 -5.55
N ILE A 2 6.79 5.63 -5.64
CA ILE A 2 5.58 5.86 -4.84
C ILE A 2 5.67 5.02 -3.57
N PRO A 3 5.56 5.63 -2.36
CA PRO A 3 5.64 4.87 -1.13
C PRO A 3 4.40 4.00 -0.92
N SER A 4 4.59 2.86 -0.26
CA SER A 4 3.52 1.96 0.17
C SER A 4 3.48 1.89 1.70
N PHE A 5 2.27 2.02 2.25
CA PHE A 5 2.02 2.01 3.69
C PHE A 5 0.99 0.95 4.07
N PRO A 6 0.97 0.51 5.34
CA PRO A 6 -0.17 -0.22 5.90
C PRO A 6 -1.42 0.67 5.98
N TYR A 7 -2.55 0.18 5.45
CA TYR A 7 -3.85 0.85 5.49
C TYR A 7 -4.92 -0.02 6.13
N ALA A 8 -5.85 0.62 6.83
CA ALA A 8 -7.01 -0.02 7.43
C ALA A 8 -8.20 0.93 7.49
N VAL A 9 -9.38 0.42 7.79
CA VAL A 9 -10.56 1.24 8.08
C VAL A 9 -10.38 1.98 9.41
N PRO A 10 -10.87 3.24 9.54
CA PRO A 10 -10.71 4.03 10.77
C PRO A 10 -11.30 3.35 12.01
N ASP A 11 -12.43 2.67 11.86
CA ASP A 11 -13.17 2.05 12.96
C ASP A 11 -12.49 0.80 13.54
N TYR A 12 -11.42 0.33 12.89
CA TYR A 12 -10.78 -0.94 13.24
C TYR A 12 -10.27 -0.98 14.68
N TRP A 13 -9.72 0.13 15.15
CA TRP A 13 -9.27 0.32 16.54
C TRP A 13 -10.17 1.21 17.37
N GLN A 14 -11.06 2.01 16.78
CA GLN A 14 -12.06 2.77 17.52
C GLN A 14 -13.03 1.84 18.25
N ALA A 15 -13.40 0.72 17.63
CA ALA A 15 -14.28 -0.28 18.22
C ALA A 15 -13.63 -1.04 19.38
N THR A 16 -12.30 -1.18 19.39
CA THR A 16 -11.56 -1.92 20.42
C THR A 16 -10.99 -1.01 21.52
N GLY A 17 -10.98 0.31 21.30
CA GLY A 17 -10.31 1.27 22.19
C GLY A 17 -8.79 1.15 22.21
N GLU A 18 -8.22 0.35 21.29
CA GLU A 18 -6.78 0.16 21.15
C GLU A 18 -6.19 1.22 20.23
N THR A 19 -4.96 1.61 20.53
CA THR A 19 -4.17 2.51 19.67
C THR A 19 -3.05 1.72 18.99
N ILE A 20 -2.76 2.06 17.74
CA ILE A 20 -1.58 1.55 17.04
C ILE A 20 -0.47 2.58 17.18
N GLU A 21 0.46 2.31 18.09
CA GLU A 21 1.62 3.16 18.33
C GLU A 21 2.91 2.53 17.79
N ARG A 22 3.02 1.22 17.92
CA ARG A 22 4.20 0.44 17.50
C ARG A 22 3.89 -0.47 16.33
N ALA A 23 4.89 -0.78 15.54
CA ALA A 23 4.77 -1.76 14.45
C ALA A 23 4.25 -3.13 14.92
N ALA A 24 4.62 -3.56 16.14
CA ALA A 24 4.14 -4.80 16.73
C ALA A 24 2.63 -4.82 16.94
N ASP A 25 1.98 -3.68 17.11
CA ASP A 25 0.53 -3.60 17.32
C ASP A 25 -0.26 -4.07 16.10
N LEU A 26 0.30 -3.90 14.88
CA LEU A 26 -0.32 -4.39 13.65
C LEU A 26 -0.47 -5.90 13.62
N LEU A 27 0.41 -6.65 14.30
CA LEU A 27 0.37 -8.11 14.35
C LEU A 27 -0.83 -8.67 15.12
N ARG A 28 -1.54 -7.84 15.87
CA ARG A 28 -2.80 -8.21 16.56
C ARG A 28 -3.99 -8.28 15.62
N TYR A 29 -3.87 -7.72 14.41
CA TYR A 29 -4.92 -7.66 13.41
C TYR A 29 -4.63 -8.61 12.25
N PRO A 30 -5.66 -9.04 11.48
CA PRO A 30 -5.43 -9.79 10.26
C PRO A 30 -4.62 -8.98 9.27
N LEU A 31 -3.56 -9.59 8.72
CA LEU A 31 -2.74 -9.00 7.67
C LEU A 31 -3.19 -9.53 6.32
N ILE A 32 -3.48 -8.62 5.40
CA ILE A 32 -3.90 -8.92 4.03
C ILE A 32 -2.71 -8.75 3.11
N HIS A 33 -2.40 -9.79 2.36
CA HIS A 33 -1.31 -9.83 1.40
C HIS A 33 -1.84 -9.75 -0.02
N PHE A 34 -1.18 -8.96 -0.84
CA PHE A 34 -1.30 -9.02 -2.29
C PHE A 34 -0.12 -9.82 -2.84
N ASP A 35 -0.41 -10.88 -3.58
CA ASP A 35 0.60 -11.77 -4.14
C ASP A 35 1.20 -11.16 -5.41
N TRP A 36 2.39 -10.61 -5.28
CA TRP A 36 3.18 -10.10 -6.39
C TRP A 36 3.69 -11.26 -7.25
N MET A 37 3.01 -11.55 -8.33
CA MET A 37 3.25 -12.72 -9.20
C MET A 37 4.65 -12.79 -9.80
N ASN A 38 5.33 -11.66 -9.92
CA ASN A 38 6.68 -11.56 -10.49
C ASN A 38 7.80 -11.98 -9.52
N ARG A 39 7.47 -12.32 -8.27
CA ARG A 39 8.44 -12.66 -7.21
C ARG A 39 9.56 -11.63 -7.04
N ASP A 40 9.25 -10.37 -7.31
CA ASP A 40 10.19 -9.28 -7.16
C ASP A 40 10.60 -9.13 -5.68
N PRO A 41 11.89 -9.24 -5.34
CA PRO A 41 12.36 -9.07 -3.96
C PRO A 41 12.12 -7.65 -3.44
N ASP A 42 11.94 -6.68 -4.35
CA ASP A 42 11.67 -5.28 -4.00
C ASP A 42 10.17 -4.95 -3.89
N ALA A 43 9.29 -5.93 -4.11
CA ALA A 43 7.86 -5.75 -3.93
C ALA A 43 7.52 -5.36 -2.48
N PRO A 44 6.57 -4.42 -2.26
CA PRO A 44 6.15 -3.98 -0.94
C PRO A 44 5.26 -5.04 -0.27
N THR A 45 5.89 -6.02 0.36
CA THR A 45 5.24 -7.16 1.02
C THR A 45 5.31 -7.06 2.54
N TRP A 46 4.43 -7.79 3.24
CA TRP A 46 4.47 -7.88 4.69
C TRP A 46 5.80 -8.41 5.25
N PRO A 47 6.40 -9.50 4.71
CA PRO A 47 7.71 -9.94 5.19
C PRO A 47 8.78 -8.85 5.10
N ARG A 48 8.80 -8.09 4.00
CA ARG A 48 9.74 -6.98 3.83
C ARG A 48 9.44 -5.83 4.78
N TRP A 49 8.17 -5.46 4.95
CA TRP A 49 7.78 -4.41 5.88
C TRP A 49 8.14 -4.78 7.33
N LEU A 50 7.85 -6.00 7.75
CA LEU A 50 8.18 -6.48 9.09
C LEU A 50 9.69 -6.55 9.32
N ALA A 51 10.48 -6.94 8.31
CA ALA A 51 11.93 -6.90 8.38
C ALA A 51 12.47 -5.48 8.55
N THR A 52 11.89 -4.51 7.82
CA THR A 52 12.24 -3.09 7.95
C THR A 52 11.83 -2.55 9.32
N ALA A 53 10.63 -2.87 9.79
CA ALA A 53 10.15 -2.47 11.10
C ALA A 53 11.04 -3.03 12.23
N ARG A 54 11.50 -4.26 12.10
CA ARG A 54 12.41 -4.89 13.06
C ARG A 54 13.79 -4.22 13.15
N SER A 55 14.24 -3.59 12.08
CA SER A 55 15.48 -2.81 12.11
C SER A 55 15.38 -1.55 13.00
N ILE A 56 14.14 -1.07 13.21
CA ILE A 56 13.83 0.10 14.04
C ILE A 56 13.42 -0.34 15.46
N ASP A 57 12.66 -1.42 15.56
CA ASP A 57 12.20 -2.04 16.81
C ASP A 57 12.72 -3.49 16.89
N PRO A 58 13.91 -3.73 17.44
CA PRO A 58 14.51 -5.07 17.52
C PRO A 58 13.68 -6.08 18.33
N ASP A 59 12.81 -5.60 19.22
CA ASP A 59 11.92 -6.44 20.04
C ASP A 59 10.71 -6.95 19.25
N LEU A 60 10.49 -6.43 18.05
CA LEU A 60 9.45 -6.93 17.17
C LEU A 60 9.73 -8.37 16.75
N ILE A 61 8.86 -9.29 17.17
CA ILE A 61 8.94 -10.71 16.81
C ILE A 61 7.76 -11.03 15.87
N PRO A 62 7.98 -11.10 14.56
CA PRO A 62 6.94 -11.53 13.63
C PRO A 62 6.58 -13.00 13.88
N HIS A 63 5.32 -13.29 14.20
CA HIS A 63 4.81 -14.64 14.42
C HIS A 63 3.98 -15.15 13.23
N LYS A 64 3.78 -14.31 12.22
CA LYS A 64 3.06 -14.62 10.99
C LYS A 64 3.62 -13.78 9.83
N ALA A 65 3.39 -14.24 8.61
CA ALA A 65 3.67 -13.47 7.39
C ALA A 65 2.43 -12.68 6.94
N TRP A 66 1.27 -13.33 6.90
CA TRP A 66 -0.06 -12.77 6.60
C TRP A 66 -1.15 -13.76 7.00
N ASP A 67 -2.40 -13.30 7.01
CA ASP A 67 -3.59 -14.11 7.33
C ASP A 67 -4.45 -14.39 6.08
N LEU A 68 -4.59 -13.40 5.20
CA LEU A 68 -5.34 -13.47 3.96
C LEU A 68 -4.43 -13.11 2.79
N SER A 69 -4.64 -13.74 1.63
CA SER A 69 -3.88 -13.46 0.41
C SER A 69 -4.81 -13.36 -0.79
N PHE A 70 -4.54 -12.37 -1.64
CA PHE A 70 -5.25 -12.13 -2.89
C PHE A 70 -4.27 -12.03 -4.05
N ARG A 71 -4.69 -12.47 -5.22
CA ARG A 71 -3.90 -12.33 -6.46
C ARG A 71 -4.06 -10.98 -7.12
N GLU A 72 -5.22 -10.37 -6.93
CA GLU A 72 -5.55 -9.06 -7.50
C GLU A 72 -5.48 -8.00 -6.40
N GLU A 73 -4.75 -6.91 -6.66
CA GLU A 73 -4.58 -5.81 -5.71
C GLU A 73 -5.94 -5.18 -5.33
N LEU A 74 -6.83 -5.03 -6.30
CA LEU A 74 -8.17 -4.48 -6.05
C LEU A 74 -8.98 -5.32 -5.06
N HIS A 75 -8.87 -6.65 -5.11
CA HIS A 75 -9.55 -7.53 -4.15
C HIS A 75 -8.96 -7.40 -2.74
N ALA A 76 -7.65 -7.19 -2.63
CA ALA A 76 -7.02 -6.90 -1.35
C ALA A 76 -7.53 -5.57 -0.77
N ILE A 77 -7.66 -4.53 -1.60
CA ILE A 77 -8.21 -3.23 -1.20
C ILE A 77 -9.66 -3.35 -0.78
N ASP A 78 -10.50 -4.08 -1.56
CA ASP A 78 -11.90 -4.33 -1.20
C ASP A 78 -12.01 -5.02 0.16
N ALA A 79 -11.14 -5.98 0.46
CA ALA A 79 -11.10 -6.67 1.75
C ALA A 79 -10.73 -5.71 2.89
N VAL A 80 -9.79 -4.77 2.68
CA VAL A 80 -9.44 -3.74 3.66
C VAL A 80 -10.62 -2.81 3.90
N VAL A 81 -11.25 -2.31 2.85
CA VAL A 81 -12.43 -1.42 2.92
C VAL A 81 -13.58 -2.11 3.64
N ALA A 82 -13.73 -3.43 3.47
CA ALA A 82 -14.70 -4.24 4.20
C ALA A 82 -14.31 -4.52 5.68
N GLY A 83 -13.20 -3.98 6.17
CA GLY A 83 -12.73 -4.16 7.55
C GLY A 83 -12.18 -5.55 7.86
N GLN A 84 -11.71 -6.29 6.85
CA GLN A 84 -11.21 -7.66 7.04
C GLN A 84 -9.74 -7.72 7.49
N GLY A 85 -9.03 -6.59 7.48
CA GLY A 85 -7.64 -6.56 7.91
C GLY A 85 -6.89 -5.31 7.47
N ILE A 86 -5.57 -5.39 7.55
CA ILE A 86 -4.63 -4.32 7.19
C ILE A 86 -3.84 -4.79 5.97
N ALA A 87 -3.77 -3.99 4.91
CA ALA A 87 -2.97 -4.27 3.72
C ALA A 87 -1.92 -3.20 3.48
N ILE A 88 -0.82 -3.58 2.83
CA ILE A 88 0.17 -2.64 2.31
C ILE A 88 -0.24 -2.24 0.90
N CYS A 89 -0.53 -0.96 0.71
CA CYS A 89 -0.95 -0.39 -0.56
C CYS A 89 -0.17 0.88 -0.86
N SER A 90 -0.11 1.27 -2.13
CA SER A 90 0.43 2.58 -2.50
C SER A 90 -0.61 3.69 -2.31
N ASP A 91 -0.16 4.88 -1.94
CA ASP A 91 -1.01 6.06 -1.76
C ASP A 91 -1.82 6.39 -3.02
N VAL A 92 -1.26 6.13 -4.20
CA VAL A 92 -1.93 6.40 -5.48
C VAL A 92 -3.13 5.47 -5.70
N VAL A 93 -2.98 4.19 -5.37
CA VAL A 93 -4.03 3.19 -5.61
C VAL A 93 -5.21 3.37 -4.66
N VAL A 94 -4.94 3.78 -3.41
CA VAL A 94 -5.98 4.02 -2.39
C VAL A 94 -6.32 5.51 -2.22
N GLY A 95 -5.92 6.35 -3.17
CA GLY A 95 -6.10 7.81 -3.09
C GLY A 95 -7.54 8.23 -2.84
N ARG A 96 -8.50 7.59 -3.53
CA ARG A 96 -9.93 7.84 -3.35
C ARG A 96 -10.41 7.50 -1.94
N GLU A 97 -9.98 6.38 -1.40
CA GLU A 97 -10.33 5.89 -0.07
C GLU A 97 -9.72 6.77 1.03
N LEU A 98 -8.54 7.35 0.77
CA LEU A 98 -7.93 8.33 1.66
C LEU A 98 -8.69 9.66 1.64
N GLU A 99 -9.05 10.15 0.46
CA GLU A 99 -9.79 11.42 0.30
C GLU A 99 -11.17 11.38 0.97
N ASN A 100 -11.88 10.27 0.84
CA ASN A 100 -13.21 10.11 1.44
C ASN A 100 -13.19 9.59 2.89
N GLY A 101 -12.01 9.28 3.42
CA GLY A 101 -11.84 8.82 4.80
C GLY A 101 -12.22 7.35 5.04
N SER A 102 -12.45 6.56 4.00
CA SER A 102 -12.76 5.12 4.13
C SER A 102 -11.55 4.33 4.63
N LEU A 103 -10.33 4.77 4.29
CA LEU A 103 -9.09 4.19 4.76
C LEU A 103 -8.20 5.25 5.41
N VAL A 104 -7.41 4.80 6.36
CA VAL A 104 -6.35 5.59 7.02
C VAL A 104 -5.05 4.81 7.08
N LYS A 105 -3.93 5.51 7.19
CA LYS A 105 -2.64 4.88 7.44
C LYS A 105 -2.64 4.25 8.83
N ALA A 106 -2.44 2.95 8.88
CA ALA A 106 -2.33 2.21 10.13
C ALA A 106 -0.97 2.42 10.81
N HIS A 107 0.08 2.72 10.02
CA HIS A 107 1.42 3.01 10.52
C HIS A 107 2.18 3.92 9.57
N GLN A 108 3.10 4.73 10.08
CA GLN A 108 3.84 5.71 9.29
C GLN A 108 5.07 5.13 8.55
N LEU A 109 5.51 3.93 8.93
CA LEU A 109 6.61 3.26 8.23
C LEU A 109 6.16 2.85 6.84
N SER A 110 6.86 3.34 5.82
CA SER A 110 6.61 3.00 4.42
C SER A 110 7.69 2.10 3.85
N LEU A 111 7.32 1.38 2.81
CA LEU A 111 8.27 0.75 1.89
C LEU A 111 8.35 1.54 0.59
N PRO A 112 9.51 1.57 -0.07
CA PRO A 112 9.59 2.01 -1.45
C PRO A 112 8.72 1.09 -2.32
N GLY A 113 7.80 1.67 -3.06
CA GLY A 113 6.98 0.95 -4.04
C GLY A 113 7.51 1.16 -5.46
N TYR A 114 6.66 0.85 -6.43
CA TYR A 114 7.01 1.00 -7.85
C TYR A 114 6.82 2.43 -8.33
N SER A 115 7.55 2.77 -9.38
CA SER A 115 7.33 3.98 -10.17
C SER A 115 6.41 3.68 -11.33
N PHE A 116 5.51 4.60 -11.65
CA PHE A 116 4.70 4.52 -12.85
C PHE A 116 5.39 5.30 -13.97
N TYR A 117 5.38 4.74 -15.16
CA TYR A 117 6.01 5.31 -16.35
C TYR A 117 4.98 5.47 -17.46
N ILE A 118 5.05 6.58 -18.15
CA ILE A 118 4.34 6.78 -19.41
C ILE A 118 5.32 6.49 -20.54
N VAL A 119 4.97 5.55 -21.40
CA VAL A 119 5.78 5.17 -22.56
C VAL A 119 4.98 5.39 -23.83
N TRP A 120 5.64 5.85 -24.88
CA TRP A 120 5.01 6.06 -26.19
C TRP A 120 5.98 5.76 -27.32
N MET A 121 5.42 5.53 -28.50
CA MET A 121 6.24 5.28 -29.69
C MET A 121 6.94 6.56 -30.14
N PRO A 122 8.26 6.52 -30.40
CA PRO A 122 8.98 7.61 -31.03
C PRO A 122 8.34 7.94 -32.40
N HIS A 123 8.32 9.21 -32.76
CA HIS A 123 7.76 9.68 -34.03
C HIS A 123 6.26 9.36 -34.23
N SER A 124 5.50 9.25 -33.14
CA SER A 124 4.06 9.09 -33.22
C SER A 124 3.41 10.26 -33.99
N PRO A 125 2.48 9.98 -34.93
CA PRO A 125 1.72 11.04 -35.62
C PRO A 125 0.83 11.84 -34.66
N ARG A 126 0.68 11.39 -33.41
CA ARG A 126 -0.08 12.06 -32.34
C ARG A 126 0.81 12.73 -31.30
N SER A 127 2.04 13.10 -31.64
CA SER A 127 3.00 13.71 -30.71
C SER A 127 2.44 14.92 -29.97
N ALA A 128 1.71 15.79 -30.66
CA ALA A 128 1.08 16.97 -30.03
C ALA A 128 0.07 16.61 -28.93
N VAL A 129 -0.73 15.56 -29.12
CA VAL A 129 -1.67 15.06 -28.11
C VAL A 129 -0.92 14.46 -26.92
N ILE A 130 0.13 13.69 -27.19
CA ILE A 130 0.99 13.09 -26.15
C ILE A 130 1.63 14.19 -25.30
N GLU A 131 2.20 15.22 -25.94
CA GLU A 131 2.81 16.36 -25.26
C GLU A 131 1.80 17.11 -24.38
N SER A 132 0.59 17.34 -24.88
CA SER A 132 -0.50 17.97 -24.11
C SER A 132 -0.88 17.12 -22.89
N PHE A 133 -0.98 15.80 -23.05
CA PHE A 133 -1.25 14.87 -21.95
C PHE A 133 -0.12 14.89 -20.91
N LEU A 134 1.14 14.85 -21.33
CA LEU A 134 2.29 14.92 -20.44
C LEU A 134 2.35 16.24 -19.68
N ALA A 135 2.01 17.35 -20.35
CA ALA A 135 1.94 18.65 -19.70
C ALA A 135 0.87 18.67 -18.61
N TRP A 136 -0.31 18.14 -18.91
CA TRP A 136 -1.37 18.00 -17.91
C TRP A 136 -0.97 17.10 -16.75
N MET A 137 -0.40 15.92 -17.02
CA MET A 137 0.06 14.99 -15.97
C MET A 137 1.03 15.66 -14.97
N ARG A 138 1.91 16.54 -15.45
CA ARG A 138 2.84 17.29 -14.58
C ARG A 138 2.15 18.30 -13.66
N THR A 139 0.92 18.67 -13.96
CA THR A 139 0.15 19.61 -13.11
C THR A 139 -0.65 18.89 -12.02
N VAL A 140 -0.91 17.58 -12.19
CA VAL A 140 -1.75 16.78 -11.29
C VAL A 140 -0.96 15.71 -10.50
N ALA A 141 0.31 15.53 -10.83
CA ALA A 141 1.19 14.54 -10.19
C ALA A 141 1.88 15.08 -8.93
#